data_0e0294d66cbf2c23039fe0a4ab310944
#
_entry.id   0e0294d66cbf2c23039fe0a4ab310944
#
_cell.length_a   1.000
_cell.length_b   1.000
_cell.length_c   1.000
_cell.angle_alpha   90.00
_cell.angle_beta   90.00
_cell.angle_gamma   90.00
#
_symmetry.space_group_name_H-M   'P 1'
#
loop_
_entity.id
_entity.type
_entity.pdbx_description
1 polymer ?
#
loop_
_entity_poly.entity_id
_entity_poly.type
_entity_poly.pdbx_seq_one_letter_code
_entity_poly.pdbx_strand_id
1 'polypeptide(L)'
;MRDTVISYNSLTEFMASLPVECPRRDRSDSWAGDQTYAEAKVNLWKGFPEATKRSEAILEQLESGIELRQESWDTDIIGYFPCVPAAIHGDPDCMFVPVDEHSNTTPMKVYASVCLSEGYDSKQVESRGVAILALVRKLALIRPVELWVYAEMDTWQCCIRLETNPLDLTTASYVLANPAFLRKLCLNWKRKAENVPWCDWFHGGVSAARDALGASQDDLVIPGSYFSSDDLSNPVEWVNAHVRKYAAVNSSCEV
;
A
#
# COMPACT_ATOMS: atom_id res chain seq x y z
N MET A 1 18.40 -21.12 -6.32
CA MET A 1 18.27 -20.22 -7.49
C MET A 1 17.97 -18.85 -6.91
N ARG A 2 18.64 -17.77 -7.28
CA ARG A 2 18.30 -16.44 -6.73
C ARG A 2 17.09 -15.94 -7.47
N ASP A 3 16.07 -15.52 -6.74
CA ASP A 3 14.89 -14.91 -7.32
C ASP A 3 15.26 -13.59 -8.00
N THR A 4 14.76 -13.39 -9.22
CA THR A 4 15.00 -12.15 -9.96
C THR A 4 13.96 -11.13 -9.54
N VAL A 5 14.40 -10.07 -8.85
CA VAL A 5 13.53 -8.95 -8.47
C VAL A 5 13.66 -7.85 -9.51
N ILE A 6 12.55 -7.45 -10.10
CA ILE A 6 12.46 -6.28 -10.98
C ILE A 6 11.62 -5.22 -10.26
N SER A 7 12.24 -4.08 -9.97
CA SER A 7 11.61 -2.98 -9.26
C SER A 7 11.30 -1.82 -10.20
N TYR A 8 10.13 -1.24 -10.04
CA TYR A 8 9.65 -0.05 -10.74
C TYR A 8 9.43 1.07 -9.72
N ASN A 9 10.02 2.23 -9.97
CA ASN A 9 9.91 3.39 -9.07
C ASN A 9 8.57 4.11 -9.18
N SER A 10 7.75 3.74 -10.15
CA SER A 10 6.40 4.28 -10.31
C SER A 10 5.49 3.30 -11.05
N LEU A 11 4.19 3.50 -10.88
CA LEU A 11 3.19 2.76 -11.64
C LEU A 11 3.25 3.06 -13.14
N THR A 12 3.63 4.27 -13.53
CA THR A 12 3.84 4.66 -14.93
C THR A 12 4.98 3.84 -15.57
N GLU A 13 6.09 3.67 -14.86
CA GLU A 13 7.22 2.86 -15.32
C GLU A 13 6.82 1.39 -15.50
N PHE A 14 6.10 0.83 -14.53
CA PHE A 14 5.54 -0.52 -14.67
C PHE A 14 4.62 -0.64 -15.88
N MET A 15 3.70 0.31 -16.08
CA MET A 15 2.76 0.30 -17.21
C MET A 15 3.47 0.37 -18.56
N ALA A 16 4.56 1.13 -18.65
CA ALA A 16 5.40 1.19 -19.86
C ALA A 16 6.11 -0.14 -20.16
N SER A 17 6.37 -0.94 -19.12
CA SER A 17 7.00 -2.28 -19.27
C SER A 17 6.04 -3.35 -19.79
N LEU A 18 4.73 -3.12 -19.70
CA LEU A 18 3.71 -4.09 -20.13
C LEU A 18 3.76 -4.37 -21.66
N PRO A 19 3.29 -5.54 -22.12
CA PRO A 19 3.10 -5.78 -23.55
C PRO A 19 2.07 -4.81 -24.14
N VAL A 20 2.28 -4.39 -25.39
CA VAL A 20 1.34 -3.51 -26.10
C VAL A 20 -0.02 -4.19 -26.24
N GLU A 21 0.02 -5.46 -26.69
CA GLU A 21 -1.15 -6.31 -26.86
C GLU A 21 -1.12 -7.48 -25.88
N CYS A 22 -2.29 -8.01 -25.54
CA CYS A 22 -2.37 -9.21 -24.73
C CYS A 22 -1.77 -10.41 -25.49
N PRO A 23 -0.76 -11.09 -24.95
CA PRO A 23 -0.14 -12.24 -25.62
C PRO A 23 -1.08 -13.44 -25.80
N ARG A 24 -2.23 -13.40 -25.18
CA ARG A 24 -3.25 -14.46 -25.23
C ARG A 24 -4.60 -13.85 -25.57
N ARG A 25 -5.57 -14.69 -25.99
CA ARG A 25 -6.94 -14.26 -26.25
C ARG A 25 -7.50 -13.50 -25.05
N ASP A 26 -7.68 -12.19 -25.22
CA ASP A 26 -8.17 -11.28 -24.19
C ASP A 26 -9.69 -11.48 -24.03
N ARG A 27 -10.09 -12.00 -22.88
CA ARG A 27 -11.50 -12.21 -22.54
C ARG A 27 -11.79 -11.55 -21.21
N SER A 28 -12.94 -10.92 -21.12
CA SER A 28 -13.55 -10.55 -19.86
C SER A 28 -14.05 -11.80 -19.15
N ASP A 29 -13.76 -11.94 -17.88
CA ASP A 29 -14.23 -13.03 -17.02
C ASP A 29 -14.35 -12.54 -15.57
N SER A 30 -15.26 -13.17 -14.80
CA SER A 30 -15.52 -12.80 -13.42
C SER A 30 -14.31 -13.04 -12.49
N TRP A 31 -13.45 -13.99 -12.84
CA TRP A 31 -12.20 -14.23 -12.13
C TRP A 31 -11.28 -13.02 -12.19
N ALA A 32 -11.25 -12.30 -13.31
CA ALA A 32 -10.46 -11.07 -13.48
C ALA A 32 -11.29 -9.79 -13.28
N GLY A 33 -12.39 -9.84 -12.53
CA GLY A 33 -13.24 -8.67 -12.29
C GLY A 33 -13.96 -8.16 -13.52
N ASP A 34 -14.38 -9.06 -14.41
CA ASP A 34 -15.11 -8.77 -15.65
C ASP A 34 -14.42 -7.74 -16.57
N GLN A 35 -13.08 -7.75 -16.60
CA GLN A 35 -12.28 -6.86 -17.42
C GLN A 35 -11.38 -7.63 -18.38
N THR A 36 -11.22 -7.08 -19.56
CA THR A 36 -10.16 -7.42 -20.52
C THR A 36 -8.83 -6.77 -20.12
N TYR A 37 -7.74 -7.19 -20.73
CA TYR A 37 -6.43 -6.57 -20.52
C TYR A 37 -6.42 -5.09 -20.95
N ALA A 38 -7.06 -4.79 -22.09
CA ALA A 38 -7.17 -3.43 -22.58
C ALA A 38 -7.96 -2.52 -21.63
N GLU A 39 -9.09 -3.03 -21.11
CA GLU A 39 -9.90 -2.30 -20.12
C GLU A 39 -9.15 -2.13 -18.80
N ALA A 40 -8.44 -3.14 -18.32
CA ALA A 40 -7.63 -3.06 -17.12
C ALA A 40 -6.56 -1.96 -17.19
N LYS A 41 -5.89 -1.80 -18.35
CA LYS A 41 -4.92 -0.71 -18.57
C LYS A 41 -5.55 0.69 -18.47
N VAL A 42 -6.77 0.85 -18.94
CA VAL A 42 -7.50 2.13 -18.90
C VAL A 42 -8.09 2.37 -17.51
N ASN A 43 -8.69 1.34 -16.92
CA ASN A 43 -9.40 1.46 -15.65
C ASN A 43 -8.45 1.62 -14.44
N LEU A 44 -7.19 1.21 -14.56
CA LEU A 44 -6.17 1.49 -13.57
C LEU A 44 -6.12 2.97 -13.17
N TRP A 45 -6.17 3.86 -14.16
CA TRP A 45 -6.11 5.30 -13.94
C TRP A 45 -7.44 5.94 -13.49
N LYS A 46 -8.54 5.20 -13.64
CA LYS A 46 -9.85 5.60 -13.10
C LYS A 46 -10.03 5.19 -11.65
N GLY A 47 -9.19 4.25 -11.19
CA GLY A 47 -9.26 3.71 -9.85
C GLY A 47 -10.40 2.73 -9.62
N PHE A 48 -10.66 2.47 -8.33
CA PHE A 48 -11.73 1.61 -7.87
C PHE A 48 -12.53 2.30 -6.74
N PRO A 49 -13.46 3.20 -7.09
CA PRO A 49 -14.18 4.06 -6.13
C PRO A 49 -14.92 3.31 -5.02
N GLU A 50 -15.46 2.12 -5.31
CA GLU A 50 -16.14 1.28 -4.33
C GLU A 50 -15.16 0.81 -3.24
N ALA A 51 -13.94 0.40 -3.62
CA ALA A 51 -12.91 0.01 -2.67
C ALA A 51 -12.44 1.20 -1.82
N THR A 52 -12.35 2.40 -2.41
CA THR A 52 -12.02 3.63 -1.68
C THR A 52 -13.07 3.91 -0.60
N LYS A 53 -14.36 3.93 -0.96
CA LYS A 53 -15.47 4.14 0.00
C LYS A 53 -15.49 3.10 1.12
N ARG A 54 -15.27 1.83 0.79
CA ARG A 54 -15.22 0.78 1.80
C ARG A 54 -14.04 0.92 2.74
N SER A 55 -12.89 1.36 2.24
CA SER A 55 -11.73 1.66 3.10
C SER A 55 -11.98 2.84 4.03
N GLU A 56 -12.74 3.84 3.59
CA GLU A 56 -13.18 4.97 4.41
C GLU A 56 -14.09 4.51 5.55
N ALA A 57 -15.07 3.67 5.26
CA ALA A 57 -15.95 3.10 6.28
C ALA A 57 -15.20 2.26 7.34
N ILE A 58 -14.10 1.59 6.96
CA ILE A 58 -13.22 0.93 7.93
C ILE A 58 -12.50 1.97 8.79
N LEU A 59 -11.95 3.03 8.19
CA LEU A 59 -11.23 4.07 8.91
C LEU A 59 -12.13 4.78 9.93
N GLU A 60 -13.37 5.11 9.56
CA GLU A 60 -14.34 5.73 10.48
C GLU A 60 -14.58 4.87 11.73
N GLN A 61 -14.59 3.54 11.59
CA GLN A 61 -14.72 2.62 12.72
C GLN A 61 -13.44 2.54 13.57
N LEU A 62 -12.28 2.87 12.99
CA LEU A 62 -10.99 2.86 13.69
C LEU A 62 -10.70 4.16 14.44
N GLU A 63 -11.32 5.25 14.06
CA GLU A 63 -11.00 6.59 14.60
C GLU A 63 -11.35 6.76 16.09
N SER A 64 -12.28 5.97 16.60
CA SER A 64 -12.72 6.06 18.00
C SER A 64 -11.72 5.56 19.05
N GLY A 65 -10.55 5.03 18.68
CA GLY A 65 -9.64 4.36 19.61
C GLY A 65 -8.15 4.74 19.54
N ILE A 66 -7.74 5.59 18.62
CA ILE A 66 -6.34 6.00 18.52
C ILE A 66 -6.27 7.51 18.70
N GLU A 67 -5.67 7.94 19.80
CA GLU A 67 -5.29 9.34 19.97
C GLU A 67 -4.41 9.73 18.79
N LEU A 68 -4.94 10.60 17.92
CA LEU A 68 -4.13 11.28 16.92
C LEU A 68 -3.04 12.03 17.69
N ARG A 69 -1.80 11.84 17.30
CA ARG A 69 -0.70 12.60 17.85
C ARG A 69 -1.07 14.07 17.75
N GLN A 70 -1.17 14.75 18.88
CA GLN A 70 -1.41 16.19 18.88
C GLN A 70 -0.28 16.84 18.10
N GLU A 71 -0.63 17.64 17.09
CA GLU A 71 0.34 18.53 16.48
C GLU A 71 0.93 19.37 17.60
N SER A 72 2.21 19.16 17.93
CA SER A 72 2.89 20.03 18.88
C SER A 72 3.35 21.27 18.12
N TRP A 73 3.07 22.42 18.70
CA TRP A 73 3.49 23.70 18.19
C TRP A 73 4.58 24.24 19.10
N ASP A 74 5.68 24.66 18.52
CA ASP A 74 6.73 25.41 19.20
C ASP A 74 6.67 26.87 18.77
N THR A 75 7.44 27.73 19.41
CA THR A 75 7.55 29.14 19.04
C THR A 75 8.92 29.46 18.52
N ASP A 76 8.99 30.26 17.45
CA ASP A 76 10.22 30.73 16.82
C ASP A 76 10.01 32.18 16.34
N ILE A 77 11.08 32.82 15.90
CA ILE A 77 11.10 34.19 15.33
C ILE A 77 10.25 34.22 14.04
N ILE A 78 10.24 33.14 13.28
CA ILE A 78 9.51 33.01 11.99
C ILE A 78 8.58 31.80 12.07
N GLY A 79 7.30 32.01 11.80
CA GLY A 79 6.32 30.94 11.85
C GLY A 79 5.06 31.23 11.04
N TYR A 80 4.06 30.38 11.17
CA TYR A 80 2.83 30.44 10.39
C TYR A 80 1.82 31.44 10.91
N PHE A 81 1.70 31.58 12.24
CA PHE A 81 0.80 32.53 12.89
C PHE A 81 1.31 32.90 14.27
N PRO A 82 0.97 34.11 14.79
CA PRO A 82 1.52 34.60 16.04
C PRO A 82 0.95 33.87 17.28
N CYS A 83 1.82 33.56 18.23
CA CYS A 83 1.47 33.25 19.59
C CYS A 83 1.11 34.56 20.30
N VAL A 84 -0.17 34.87 20.37
CA VAL A 84 -0.64 36.16 20.92
C VAL A 84 -0.13 36.43 22.35
N PRO A 85 -0.12 35.45 23.28
CA PRO A 85 0.46 35.69 24.61
C PRO A 85 1.93 36.08 24.59
N ALA A 86 2.77 35.34 23.80
CA ALA A 86 4.19 35.63 23.69
C ALA A 86 4.44 37.00 23.03
N ALA A 87 3.70 37.34 21.99
CA ALA A 87 3.79 38.62 21.30
C ALA A 87 3.43 39.80 22.22
N ILE A 88 2.40 39.66 23.07
CA ILE A 88 2.03 40.69 24.06
C ILE A 88 3.11 40.90 25.14
N HIS A 89 3.83 39.83 25.51
CA HIS A 89 4.95 39.90 26.44
C HIS A 89 6.25 40.42 25.80
N GLY A 90 6.25 40.63 24.49
CA GLY A 90 7.43 41.12 23.76
C GLY A 90 8.49 40.04 23.52
N ASP A 91 8.06 38.80 23.53
CA ASP A 91 8.95 37.66 23.26
C ASP A 91 9.33 37.65 21.78
N PRO A 92 10.64 37.62 21.43
CA PRO A 92 11.04 37.57 20.02
C PRO A 92 10.59 36.31 19.32
N ASP A 93 10.50 35.18 20.04
CA ASP A 93 10.08 33.88 19.52
C ASP A 93 8.55 33.72 19.67
N CYS A 94 7.80 34.59 19.00
CA CYS A 94 6.34 34.67 19.15
C CYS A 94 5.54 34.12 17.98
N MET A 95 6.19 33.42 17.05
CA MET A 95 5.48 32.80 15.93
C MET A 95 5.38 31.29 16.13
N PHE A 96 4.17 30.75 16.00
CA PHE A 96 3.99 29.30 16.05
C PHE A 96 4.58 28.62 14.81
N VAL A 97 5.40 27.62 15.06
CA VAL A 97 5.93 26.67 14.07
C VAL A 97 5.43 25.28 14.43
N PRO A 98 4.98 24.49 13.45
CA PRO A 98 4.71 23.09 13.72
C PRO A 98 6.03 22.41 14.11
N VAL A 99 6.03 21.74 15.25
CA VAL A 99 7.14 20.83 15.59
C VAL A 99 7.06 19.65 14.64
N ASP A 100 7.87 19.68 13.61
CA ASP A 100 7.96 18.58 12.67
C ASP A 100 8.76 17.43 13.31
N GLU A 101 8.11 16.73 14.25
CA GLU A 101 8.68 15.53 14.86
C GLU A 101 8.95 14.42 13.84
N HIS A 102 8.47 14.62 12.60
CA HIS A 102 8.68 13.68 11.50
C HIS A 102 9.92 14.00 10.66
N SER A 103 10.58 15.13 10.87
CA SER A 103 11.71 15.57 10.04
C SER A 103 12.91 14.62 10.03
N ASN A 104 12.98 13.69 11.00
CA ASN A 104 14.06 12.71 11.15
C ASN A 104 13.61 11.24 11.09
N THR A 105 12.33 10.95 10.85
CA THR A 105 11.88 9.55 10.80
C THR A 105 12.01 9.00 9.38
N THR A 106 12.84 7.98 9.20
CA THR A 106 12.88 7.21 7.95
C THR A 106 11.49 6.68 7.62
N PRO A 107 10.98 6.90 6.40
CA PRO A 107 9.68 6.38 6.01
C PRO A 107 9.60 4.86 6.22
N MET A 108 8.50 4.39 6.81
CA MET A 108 8.25 2.96 6.91
C MET A 108 7.82 2.43 5.56
N LYS A 109 8.50 1.39 5.06
CA LYS A 109 8.07 0.73 3.84
C LYS A 109 7.00 -0.32 4.15
N VAL A 110 5.92 -0.23 3.41
CA VAL A 110 4.85 -1.23 3.42
C VAL A 110 4.89 -1.98 2.11
N TYR A 111 5.23 -3.25 2.17
CA TYR A 111 5.23 -4.15 1.02
C TYR A 111 3.96 -4.99 1.04
N ALA A 112 3.07 -4.77 0.10
CA ALA A 112 1.81 -5.50 -0.01
C ALA A 112 1.83 -6.43 -1.22
N SER A 113 1.74 -7.75 -1.00
CA SER A 113 1.58 -8.70 -2.10
C SER A 113 0.22 -8.52 -2.75
N VAL A 114 0.20 -8.45 -4.07
CA VAL A 114 -1.04 -8.56 -4.85
C VAL A 114 -1.35 -9.99 -5.27
N CYS A 115 -0.44 -10.93 -4.98
CA CYS A 115 -0.62 -12.33 -5.32
C CYS A 115 -1.61 -13.01 -4.39
N LEU A 116 -2.61 -13.61 -4.99
CA LEU A 116 -3.57 -14.48 -4.32
C LEU A 116 -3.74 -15.75 -5.15
N SER A 117 -3.94 -16.87 -4.44
CA SER A 117 -4.23 -18.16 -5.07
C SER A 117 -5.42 -18.05 -6.03
N GLU A 118 -5.44 -18.90 -7.04
CA GLU A 118 -6.55 -19.04 -8.01
C GLU A 118 -7.90 -19.27 -7.35
N GLY A 119 -7.90 -19.96 -6.22
CA GLY A 119 -9.12 -20.31 -5.48
C GLY A 119 -9.84 -19.12 -4.83
N TYR A 120 -9.19 -17.94 -4.77
CA TYR A 120 -9.84 -16.73 -4.24
C TYR A 120 -10.74 -16.10 -5.30
N ASP A 121 -11.99 -15.83 -4.92
CA ASP A 121 -12.92 -15.09 -5.78
C ASP A 121 -12.59 -13.58 -5.81
N SER A 122 -13.25 -12.86 -6.71
CA SER A 122 -13.02 -11.41 -6.89
C SER A 122 -13.39 -10.61 -5.64
N LYS A 123 -14.41 -11.03 -4.87
CA LYS A 123 -14.85 -10.34 -3.65
C LYS A 123 -13.83 -10.49 -2.51
N GLN A 124 -13.20 -11.66 -2.42
CA GLN A 124 -12.14 -11.90 -1.45
C GLN A 124 -10.88 -11.06 -1.76
N VAL A 125 -10.50 -10.95 -3.04
CA VAL A 125 -9.43 -10.06 -3.50
C VAL A 125 -9.74 -8.61 -3.14
N GLU A 126 -10.95 -8.16 -3.43
CA GLU A 126 -11.43 -6.81 -3.12
C GLU A 126 -11.41 -6.54 -1.61
N SER A 127 -11.99 -7.44 -0.81
CA SER A 127 -12.04 -7.24 0.65
C SER A 127 -10.67 -7.15 1.28
N ARG A 128 -9.72 -7.98 0.83
CA ARG A 128 -8.32 -7.90 1.24
C ARG A 128 -7.68 -6.57 0.85
N GLY A 129 -7.84 -6.16 -0.40
CA GLY A 129 -7.29 -4.90 -0.89
C GLY A 129 -7.82 -3.69 -0.13
N VAL A 130 -9.12 -3.68 0.18
CA VAL A 130 -9.77 -2.65 1.00
C VAL A 130 -9.17 -2.59 2.41
N ALA A 131 -8.93 -3.74 3.07
CA ALA A 131 -8.31 -3.79 4.39
C ALA A 131 -6.86 -3.25 4.36
N ILE A 132 -6.08 -3.62 3.34
CA ILE A 132 -4.70 -3.11 3.17
C ILE A 132 -4.72 -1.59 2.92
N LEU A 133 -5.63 -1.11 2.06
CA LEU A 133 -5.76 0.32 1.78
C LEU A 133 -6.10 1.12 3.05
N ALA A 134 -7.03 0.63 3.87
CA ALA A 134 -7.36 1.23 5.15
C ALA A 134 -6.16 1.23 6.12
N LEU A 135 -5.42 0.12 6.18
CA LEU A 135 -4.21 0.02 7.01
C LEU A 135 -3.15 1.05 6.60
N VAL A 136 -2.84 1.14 5.30
CA VAL A 136 -1.85 2.09 4.77
C VAL A 136 -2.26 3.53 5.08
N ARG A 137 -3.53 3.88 4.87
CA ARG A 137 -4.07 5.21 5.22
C ARG A 137 -3.92 5.50 6.71
N LYS A 138 -4.23 4.53 7.58
CA LYS A 138 -4.11 4.73 9.03
C LYS A 138 -2.66 4.88 9.47
N LEU A 139 -1.75 4.08 8.92
CA LEU A 139 -0.32 4.19 9.20
C LEU A 139 0.26 5.53 8.71
N ALA A 140 -0.19 6.03 7.56
CA ALA A 140 0.23 7.31 7.02
C ALA A 140 -0.17 8.52 7.91
N LEU A 141 -1.18 8.37 8.79
CA LEU A 141 -1.52 9.38 9.79
C LEU A 141 -0.58 9.37 11.00
N ILE A 142 0.18 8.28 11.20
CA ILE A 142 1.05 8.10 12.36
C ILE A 142 2.50 8.42 12.01
N ARG A 143 2.95 8.06 10.82
CA ARG A 143 4.33 8.26 10.33
C ARG A 143 4.38 8.28 8.80
N PRO A 144 5.45 8.84 8.19
CA PRO A 144 5.63 8.73 6.75
C PRO A 144 5.65 7.26 6.30
N VAL A 145 4.88 6.94 5.25
CA VAL A 145 4.77 5.60 4.69
C VAL A 145 5.18 5.61 3.23
N GLU A 146 5.95 4.62 2.81
CA GLU A 146 6.27 4.33 1.43
C GLU A 146 5.62 3.01 1.04
N LEU A 147 4.63 3.05 0.14
CA LEU A 147 3.87 1.86 -0.27
C LEU A 147 4.50 1.21 -1.50
N TRP A 148 4.83 -0.06 -1.34
CA TRP A 148 5.26 -0.93 -2.41
C TRP A 148 4.28 -2.07 -2.58
N VAL A 149 3.84 -2.33 -3.80
CA VAL A 149 3.11 -3.54 -4.13
C VAL A 149 4.02 -4.50 -4.85
N TYR A 150 3.88 -5.79 -4.54
CA TYR A 150 4.69 -6.78 -5.21
C TYR A 150 3.87 -7.98 -5.67
N ALA A 151 4.28 -8.54 -6.80
CA ALA A 151 3.76 -9.77 -7.35
C ALA A 151 4.89 -10.81 -7.36
N GLU A 152 4.70 -11.89 -6.66
CA GLU A 152 5.62 -13.00 -6.50
C GLU A 152 5.23 -14.14 -7.45
N MET A 153 6.11 -14.52 -8.34
CA MET A 153 5.80 -15.41 -9.47
C MET A 153 6.95 -16.36 -9.71
N ASP A 154 6.98 -17.51 -9.03
CA ASP A 154 8.06 -18.50 -9.07
C ASP A 154 9.44 -17.91 -8.74
N THR A 155 10.29 -17.77 -9.75
CA THR A 155 11.65 -17.20 -9.63
C THR A 155 11.70 -15.71 -9.93
N TRP A 156 10.56 -15.06 -10.20
CA TRP A 156 10.47 -13.65 -10.55
C TRP A 156 9.63 -12.88 -9.55
N GLN A 157 10.10 -11.71 -9.20
CA GLN A 157 9.32 -10.77 -8.38
C GLN A 157 9.22 -9.44 -9.10
N CYS A 158 8.01 -8.92 -9.20
CA CYS A 158 7.72 -7.57 -9.68
C CYS A 158 7.40 -6.70 -8.47
N CYS A 159 8.15 -5.64 -8.26
CA CYS A 159 7.95 -4.71 -7.16
C CYS A 159 7.67 -3.31 -7.72
N ILE A 160 6.59 -2.67 -7.28
CA ILE A 160 6.13 -1.39 -7.84
C ILE A 160 5.89 -0.42 -6.70
N ARG A 161 6.58 0.72 -6.73
CA ARG A 161 6.33 1.81 -5.81
C ARG A 161 5.08 2.57 -6.21
N LEU A 162 4.20 2.83 -5.23
CA LEU A 162 3.05 3.70 -5.39
C LEU A 162 3.30 5.06 -4.73
N GLU A 163 2.72 6.11 -5.33
CA GLU A 163 2.79 7.46 -4.74
C GLU A 163 2.04 7.50 -3.41
N THR A 164 2.70 7.96 -2.37
CA THR A 164 2.16 8.01 -1.00
C THR A 164 2.19 9.40 -0.37
N ASN A 165 2.79 10.38 -1.03
CA ASN A 165 2.84 11.76 -0.54
C ASN A 165 2.48 12.79 -1.64
N PRO A 166 1.20 13.16 -1.79
CA PRO A 166 0.03 12.56 -1.15
C PRO A 166 -0.26 11.14 -1.65
N LEU A 167 -0.95 10.32 -0.85
CA LEU A 167 -1.36 8.99 -1.29
C LEU A 167 -2.41 9.12 -2.41
N ASP A 168 -2.05 8.64 -3.59
CA ASP A 168 -2.98 8.54 -4.71
C ASP A 168 -3.96 7.37 -4.48
N LEU A 169 -5.07 7.68 -3.82
CA LEU A 169 -6.13 6.72 -3.53
C LEU A 169 -6.77 6.13 -4.78
N THR A 170 -6.74 6.85 -5.88
CA THR A 170 -7.33 6.41 -7.14
C THR A 170 -6.60 5.18 -7.66
N THR A 171 -5.31 5.31 -7.92
CA THR A 171 -4.51 4.19 -8.42
C THR A 171 -4.27 3.12 -7.37
N ALA A 172 -4.04 3.50 -6.09
CA ALA A 172 -3.83 2.55 -5.00
C ALA A 172 -5.04 1.63 -4.78
N SER A 173 -6.27 2.16 -4.86
CA SER A 173 -7.49 1.35 -4.72
C SER A 173 -7.62 0.29 -5.82
N TYR A 174 -7.27 0.64 -7.05
CA TYR A 174 -7.28 -0.32 -8.15
C TYR A 174 -6.19 -1.38 -7.99
N VAL A 175 -4.98 -0.96 -7.71
CA VAL A 175 -3.82 -1.85 -7.59
C VAL A 175 -4.01 -2.88 -6.47
N LEU A 176 -4.52 -2.45 -5.33
CA LEU A 176 -4.67 -3.31 -4.16
C LEU A 176 -5.95 -4.17 -4.18
N ALA A 177 -7.06 -3.64 -4.70
CA ALA A 177 -8.37 -4.26 -4.54
C ALA A 177 -9.00 -4.77 -5.83
N ASN A 178 -8.54 -4.34 -7.01
CA ASN A 178 -9.13 -4.83 -8.24
C ASN A 178 -8.43 -6.12 -8.74
N PRO A 179 -9.17 -7.23 -8.92
CA PRO A 179 -8.57 -8.49 -9.39
C PRO A 179 -7.84 -8.38 -10.73
N ALA A 180 -8.28 -7.46 -11.61
CA ALA A 180 -7.67 -7.29 -12.91
C ALA A 180 -6.21 -6.80 -12.84
N PHE A 181 -5.81 -6.12 -11.77
CA PHE A 181 -4.42 -5.71 -11.62
C PHE A 181 -3.47 -6.91 -11.64
N LEU A 182 -3.69 -7.87 -10.77
CA LEU A 182 -2.92 -9.12 -10.76
C LEU A 182 -3.18 -9.94 -12.02
N ARG A 183 -4.47 -10.23 -12.29
CA ARG A 183 -4.91 -11.29 -13.22
C ARG A 183 -4.86 -10.88 -14.68
N LYS A 184 -4.77 -9.59 -14.97
CA LYS A 184 -4.57 -9.06 -16.34
C LYS A 184 -3.22 -8.37 -16.47
N LEU A 185 -2.83 -7.46 -15.58
CA LEU A 185 -1.62 -6.67 -15.78
C LEU A 185 -0.36 -7.43 -15.34
N CYS A 186 -0.26 -7.89 -14.10
CA CYS A 186 0.94 -8.58 -13.62
C CYS A 186 1.20 -9.90 -14.35
N LEU A 187 0.15 -10.70 -14.64
CA LEU A 187 0.33 -11.94 -15.40
C LEU A 187 0.83 -11.72 -16.84
N ASN A 188 0.36 -10.68 -17.51
CA ASN A 188 0.86 -10.36 -18.85
C ASN A 188 2.26 -9.75 -18.81
N TRP A 189 2.60 -9.01 -17.74
CA TRP A 189 3.97 -8.57 -17.47
C TRP A 189 4.92 -9.78 -17.36
N LYS A 190 4.60 -10.78 -16.54
CA LYS A 190 5.41 -11.98 -16.37
C LYS A 190 5.60 -12.73 -17.70
N ARG A 191 4.53 -12.94 -18.44
CA ARG A 191 4.60 -13.60 -19.76
C ARG A 191 5.57 -12.92 -20.70
N LYS A 192 5.59 -11.58 -20.70
CA LYS A 192 6.55 -10.82 -21.50
C LYS A 192 7.97 -10.99 -20.97
N ALA A 193 8.17 -10.91 -19.66
CA ALA A 193 9.49 -10.99 -19.04
C ALA A 193 10.15 -12.35 -19.25
N GLU A 194 9.39 -13.43 -19.16
CA GLU A 194 9.86 -14.80 -19.34
C GLU A 194 9.82 -15.28 -20.78
N ASN A 195 9.16 -14.53 -21.67
CA ASN A 195 8.89 -14.95 -23.05
C ASN A 195 8.18 -16.32 -23.14
N VAL A 196 7.23 -16.56 -22.22
CA VAL A 196 6.47 -17.82 -22.13
C VAL A 196 4.98 -17.59 -22.33
N PRO A 197 4.27 -18.54 -22.98
CA PRO A 197 2.82 -18.43 -23.18
C PRO A 197 2.00 -18.75 -21.93
N TRP A 198 2.61 -19.37 -20.92
CA TRP A 198 1.97 -19.80 -19.67
C TRP A 198 2.73 -19.28 -18.46
N CYS A 199 2.00 -18.90 -17.41
CA CYS A 199 2.54 -18.66 -16.08
C CYS A 199 2.04 -19.78 -15.18
N ASP A 200 2.93 -20.54 -14.58
CA ASP A 200 2.60 -21.40 -13.49
C ASP A 200 2.43 -20.59 -12.20
N TRP A 201 1.74 -21.13 -11.24
CA TRP A 201 1.07 -20.46 -10.14
C TRP A 201 2.01 -19.91 -9.07
N PHE A 202 1.48 -18.95 -8.31
CA PHE A 202 2.16 -18.20 -7.28
C PHE A 202 2.38 -19.01 -6.00
N HIS A 203 3.63 -19.20 -5.59
CA HIS A 203 3.98 -19.76 -4.30
C HIS A 203 5.14 -18.96 -3.69
N GLY A 204 4.86 -18.18 -2.64
CA GLY A 204 5.89 -17.49 -1.86
C GLY A 204 5.63 -17.61 -0.36
N GLY A 205 6.65 -17.98 0.40
CA GLY A 205 6.64 -17.93 1.86
C GLY A 205 7.00 -16.54 2.37
N VAL A 206 6.50 -16.16 3.56
CA VAL A 206 6.71 -14.83 4.17
C VAL A 206 8.19 -14.45 4.31
N SER A 207 9.05 -15.41 4.67
CA SER A 207 10.48 -15.15 4.88
C SER A 207 11.21 -14.92 3.55
N ALA A 208 10.86 -15.66 2.50
CA ALA A 208 11.47 -15.51 1.19
C ALA A 208 11.14 -14.14 0.58
N ALA A 209 9.90 -13.67 0.75
CA ALA A 209 9.49 -12.35 0.26
C ALA A 209 10.28 -11.21 0.94
N ARG A 210 10.47 -11.27 2.26
CA ARG A 210 11.17 -10.23 3.02
C ARG A 210 12.64 -10.11 2.60
N ASP A 211 13.35 -11.22 2.50
CA ASP A 211 14.75 -11.25 2.11
C ASP A 211 14.94 -10.79 0.65
N ALA A 212 14.08 -11.24 -0.25
CA ALA A 212 14.12 -10.87 -1.65
C ALA A 212 13.82 -9.38 -1.88
N LEU A 213 12.91 -8.80 -1.10
CA LEU A 213 12.58 -7.37 -1.16
C LEU A 213 13.62 -6.49 -0.46
N GLY A 214 14.57 -7.06 0.29
CA GLY A 214 15.50 -6.31 1.13
C GLY A 214 14.78 -5.52 2.23
N ALA A 215 13.64 -6.01 2.70
CA ALA A 215 12.84 -5.35 3.73
C ALA A 215 13.52 -5.43 5.09
N SER A 216 13.63 -4.29 5.76
CA SER A 216 14.15 -4.19 7.12
C SER A 216 13.19 -4.80 8.14
N GLN A 217 13.64 -4.93 9.41
CA GLN A 217 12.75 -5.42 10.48
C GLN A 217 11.60 -4.45 10.77
N ASP A 218 11.82 -3.15 10.55
CA ASP A 218 10.83 -2.10 10.78
C ASP A 218 9.81 -1.97 9.64
N ASP A 219 10.08 -2.60 8.50
CA ASP A 219 9.17 -2.58 7.36
C ASP A 219 8.03 -3.58 7.54
N LEU A 220 6.85 -3.20 7.07
CA LEU A 220 5.69 -4.09 7.05
C LEU A 220 5.64 -4.88 5.75
N VAL A 221 5.70 -6.20 5.84
CA VAL A 221 5.48 -7.08 4.69
C VAL A 221 4.17 -7.84 4.86
N ILE A 222 3.26 -7.68 3.91
CA ILE A 222 1.94 -8.32 3.87
C ILE A 222 1.93 -9.33 2.72
N PRO A 223 2.18 -10.61 2.99
CA PRO A 223 2.23 -11.66 1.97
C PRO A 223 0.85 -12.02 1.44
N GLY A 224 0.79 -12.62 0.24
CA GLY A 224 -0.44 -13.00 -0.42
C GLY A 224 -1.29 -14.01 0.35
N SER A 225 -0.64 -14.96 1.03
CA SER A 225 -1.27 -16.02 1.82
C SER A 225 -1.65 -15.64 3.25
N TYR A 226 -1.48 -14.37 3.63
CA TYR A 226 -1.57 -13.92 5.03
C TYR A 226 -2.99 -13.70 5.55
N PHE A 227 -3.97 -13.79 4.68
CA PHE A 227 -5.37 -13.59 5.09
C PHE A 227 -6.06 -14.94 5.25
N SER A 228 -6.46 -15.24 6.47
CA SER A 228 -7.43 -16.31 6.73
C SER A 228 -8.84 -15.85 6.32
N SER A 229 -9.77 -16.80 6.23
CA SER A 229 -11.18 -16.46 6.06
C SER A 229 -11.72 -15.55 7.17
N ASP A 230 -11.17 -15.70 8.38
CA ASP A 230 -11.57 -14.93 9.55
C ASP A 230 -11.10 -13.49 9.46
N ASP A 231 -9.87 -13.26 8.96
CA ASP A 231 -9.35 -11.90 8.74
C ASP A 231 -10.17 -11.11 7.72
N LEU A 232 -10.65 -11.78 6.67
CA LEU A 232 -11.51 -11.16 5.66
C LEU A 232 -12.92 -10.87 6.16
N SER A 233 -13.40 -11.63 7.16
CA SER A 233 -14.71 -11.40 7.79
C SER A 233 -14.71 -10.25 8.79
N ASN A 234 -13.54 -9.90 9.36
CA ASN A 234 -13.39 -8.79 10.31
C ASN A 234 -12.20 -7.88 9.95
N PRO A 235 -12.27 -7.12 8.86
CA PRO A 235 -11.17 -6.29 8.40
C PRO A 235 -10.79 -5.17 9.38
N VAL A 236 -11.74 -4.70 10.19
CA VAL A 236 -11.49 -3.67 11.21
C VAL A 236 -10.55 -4.18 12.29
N GLU A 237 -10.79 -5.39 12.81
CA GLU A 237 -9.95 -6.00 13.82
C GLU A 237 -8.55 -6.31 13.28
N TRP A 238 -8.48 -6.81 12.04
CA TRP A 238 -7.22 -7.07 11.36
C TRP A 238 -6.38 -5.78 11.23
N VAL A 239 -6.98 -4.66 10.79
CA VAL A 239 -6.30 -3.37 10.68
C VAL A 239 -5.85 -2.88 12.06
N ASN A 240 -6.71 -2.95 13.08
CA ASN A 240 -6.37 -2.55 14.45
C ASN A 240 -5.17 -3.32 15.01
N ALA A 241 -5.13 -4.64 14.81
CA ALA A 241 -4.03 -5.47 15.29
C ALA A 241 -2.68 -5.05 14.67
N HIS A 242 -2.68 -4.74 13.37
CA HIS A 242 -1.47 -4.28 12.68
C HIS A 242 -1.07 -2.86 13.07
N VAL A 243 -2.02 -1.93 13.20
CA VAL A 243 -1.74 -0.57 13.65
C VAL A 243 -1.12 -0.58 15.04
N ARG A 244 -1.69 -1.32 16.01
CA ARG A 244 -1.14 -1.45 17.36
C ARG A 244 0.30 -1.97 17.37
N LYS A 245 0.59 -2.97 16.57
CA LYS A 245 1.93 -3.55 16.46
C LYS A 245 2.97 -2.54 15.99
N TYR A 246 2.64 -1.72 15.00
CA TYR A 246 3.58 -0.78 14.39
C TYR A 246 3.56 0.63 15.01
N ALA A 247 2.51 1.00 15.74
CA ALA A 247 2.49 2.19 16.57
C ALA A 247 3.30 2.02 17.87
N ALA A 248 3.30 0.83 18.47
CA ALA A 248 4.02 0.55 19.72
C ALA A 248 5.55 0.53 19.57
N VAL A 249 6.09 0.31 18.38
CA VAL A 249 7.55 0.31 18.13
C VAL A 249 8.16 1.69 18.38
N ASN A 250 7.41 2.77 18.24
CA ASN A 250 7.88 4.15 18.49
C ASN A 250 8.00 4.51 19.98
N SER A 251 7.34 3.79 20.88
CA SER A 251 7.40 4.08 22.32
C SER A 251 8.57 3.42 23.05
N SER A 252 9.33 2.56 22.39
CA SER A 252 10.46 1.81 23.01
C SER A 252 11.85 2.37 22.64
N CYS A 253 11.93 3.46 21.88
CA CYS A 253 13.21 4.13 21.55
C CYS A 253 13.54 5.33 22.45
N GLU A 254 12.73 5.63 23.48
CA GLU A 254 13.03 6.64 24.49
C GLU A 254 13.54 5.96 25.77
N VAL A 255 14.79 5.49 25.75
CA VAL A 255 15.59 5.24 26.98
C VAL A 255 17.06 5.54 26.67
#